data_326bb8242e1912c3fdc95d10ac432780
#
_entry.id   326bb8242e1912c3fdc95d10ac432780
#
_cell.length_a   1.000
_cell.length_b   1.000
_cell.length_c   1.000
_cell.angle_alpha   90.00
_cell.angle_beta   90.00
_cell.angle_gamma   90.00
#
_symmetry.space_group_name_H-M   'P 1'
#
loop_
_entity.id
_entity.type
_entity.pdbx_description
1 polymer ?
#
loop_
_entity_poly.entity_id
_entity_poly.type
_entity_poly.pdbx_seq_one_letter_code
_entity_poly.pdbx_strand_id
1 'polypeptide(L)'
;PIQVSHQEAFDTCVIAFGSSPYEKDKADMLFPMFRDIFVHTADFRRSASAALDLCYVAAGRVDGFLEYNLKPWDYAAASLIIQEAGGRITDWTANPVPYLANSSILSATPEIYERLRTFLPR
;
A
#
# COMPACT_ATOMS: atom_id res chain seq x y z
N PRO A 1 10.14 20.06 0.74
CA PRO A 1 10.12 18.69 0.22
C PRO A 1 9.17 17.81 1.01
N ILE A 2 8.53 16.88 0.32
CA ILE A 2 7.66 15.92 0.97
C ILE A 2 8.48 14.76 1.55
N GLN A 3 7.95 14.16 2.59
CA GLN A 3 8.52 12.92 3.14
C GLN A 3 7.40 12.09 3.75
N VAL A 4 7.64 10.78 3.85
CA VAL A 4 6.71 9.85 4.46
C VAL A 4 6.58 10.13 5.96
N SER A 5 5.51 9.62 6.56
CA SER A 5 5.35 9.68 8.01
C SER A 5 6.39 8.78 8.70
N HIS A 6 6.55 8.96 10.00
CA HIS A 6 7.44 8.14 10.82
C HIS A 6 6.69 7.49 11.97
N GLN A 7 5.40 7.20 11.76
CA GLN A 7 4.58 6.51 12.75
C GLN A 7 5.09 5.09 12.96
N GLU A 8 5.43 4.73 14.19
CA GLU A 8 5.97 3.41 14.52
C GLU A 8 4.91 2.48 15.10
N ALA A 9 3.90 3.04 15.75
CA ALA A 9 2.84 2.24 16.38
C ALA A 9 1.79 1.85 15.34
N PHE A 10 1.74 0.58 14.96
CA PHE A 10 0.86 0.09 13.90
C PHE A 10 -0.61 0.37 14.21
N ASP A 11 -1.02 0.28 15.47
CA ASP A 11 -2.41 0.52 15.89
C ASP A 11 -2.84 1.99 15.73
N THR A 12 -1.91 2.91 15.53
CA THR A 12 -2.21 4.31 15.25
C THR A 12 -2.08 4.68 13.77
N CYS A 13 -1.70 3.73 12.94
CA CYS A 13 -1.50 3.96 11.50
C CYS A 13 -2.81 3.99 10.74
N VAL A 14 -2.83 4.76 9.66
CA VAL A 14 -3.91 4.77 8.67
C VAL A 14 -3.36 4.13 7.40
N ILE A 15 -4.03 3.07 6.93
CA ILE A 15 -3.64 2.34 5.74
C ILE A 15 -4.69 2.57 4.66
N ALA A 16 -4.26 2.97 3.47
CA ALA A 16 -5.12 3.07 2.30
C ALA A 16 -5.06 1.77 1.50
N PHE A 17 -6.12 1.48 0.76
CA PHE A 17 -6.15 0.26 -0.06
C PHE A 17 -6.97 0.47 -1.33
N GLY A 18 -6.71 -0.40 -2.31
CA GLY A 18 -7.59 -0.61 -3.45
C GLY A 18 -8.20 -1.99 -3.39
N SER A 19 -9.45 -2.11 -3.80
CA SER A 19 -10.19 -3.38 -3.72
C SER A 19 -10.01 -4.27 -4.94
N SER A 20 -9.34 -3.77 -5.99
CA SER A 20 -9.17 -4.49 -7.26
C SER A 20 -10.51 -5.00 -7.79
N PRO A 21 -11.47 -4.10 -8.14
CA PRO A 21 -12.84 -4.50 -8.42
C PRO A 21 -13.00 -5.38 -9.66
N TYR A 22 -11.98 -5.46 -10.51
CA TYR A 22 -11.97 -6.35 -11.66
C TYR A 22 -11.52 -7.77 -11.31
N GLU A 23 -11.13 -8.01 -10.05
CA GLU A 23 -10.66 -9.29 -9.55
C GLU A 23 -11.62 -9.82 -8.48
N LYS A 24 -12.92 -9.90 -8.80
CA LYS A 24 -13.96 -10.31 -7.84
C LYS A 24 -13.74 -11.74 -7.31
N ASP A 25 -13.11 -12.59 -8.11
CA ASP A 25 -12.77 -13.95 -7.71
C ASP A 25 -11.74 -14.01 -6.58
N LYS A 26 -11.06 -12.90 -6.29
CA LYS A 26 -10.09 -12.80 -5.19
C LYS A 26 -10.70 -12.30 -3.89
N ALA A 27 -11.99 -12.03 -3.85
CA ALA A 27 -12.65 -11.45 -2.67
C ALA A 27 -12.44 -12.29 -1.42
N ASP A 28 -12.54 -13.61 -1.53
CA ASP A 28 -12.40 -14.50 -0.38
C ASP A 28 -10.97 -14.54 0.17
N MET A 29 -9.98 -14.17 -0.62
CA MET A 29 -8.59 -14.00 -0.19
C MET A 29 -8.37 -12.60 0.38
N LEU A 30 -8.88 -11.58 -0.30
CA LEU A 30 -8.56 -10.18 0.01
C LEU A 30 -9.30 -9.66 1.25
N PHE A 31 -10.60 -9.92 1.38
CA PHE A 31 -11.38 -9.28 2.43
C PHE A 31 -11.07 -9.79 3.84
N PRO A 32 -10.76 -11.06 4.07
CA PRO A 32 -10.26 -11.46 5.38
C PRO A 32 -8.95 -10.75 5.76
N MET A 33 -8.06 -10.55 4.79
CA MET A 33 -6.83 -9.79 4.98
C MET A 33 -7.13 -8.32 5.32
N PHE A 34 -8.03 -7.70 4.56
CA PHE A 34 -8.44 -6.31 4.81
C PHE A 34 -9.05 -6.16 6.21
N ARG A 35 -9.88 -7.12 6.61
CA ARG A 35 -10.46 -7.13 7.95
C ARG A 35 -9.37 -7.16 9.02
N ASP A 36 -8.39 -8.01 8.86
CA ASP A 36 -7.31 -8.15 9.85
C ASP A 36 -6.47 -6.87 9.94
N ILE A 37 -6.19 -6.24 8.82
CA ILE A 37 -5.49 -4.95 8.81
C ILE A 37 -6.32 -3.89 9.53
N PHE A 38 -7.61 -3.81 9.22
CA PHE A 38 -8.49 -2.82 9.85
C PHE A 38 -8.55 -3.00 11.37
N VAL A 39 -8.64 -4.22 11.85
CA VAL A 39 -8.73 -4.52 13.28
C VAL A 39 -7.47 -4.07 14.04
N HIS A 40 -6.30 -4.09 13.38
CA HIS A 40 -5.03 -3.81 14.02
C HIS A 40 -4.48 -2.40 13.76
N THR A 41 -5.20 -1.58 12.98
CA THR A 41 -4.78 -0.21 12.64
C THR A 41 -5.80 0.81 13.15
N ALA A 42 -5.49 2.09 13.04
CA ALA A 42 -6.44 3.14 13.40
C ALA A 42 -7.58 3.26 12.40
N ASP A 43 -7.28 3.10 11.11
CA ASP A 43 -8.28 3.17 10.07
C ASP A 43 -7.77 2.51 8.79
N PHE A 44 -8.70 2.07 7.95
CA PHE A 44 -8.41 1.44 6.67
C PHE A 44 -9.29 2.11 5.62
N ARG A 45 -8.68 2.90 4.72
CA ARG A 45 -9.38 3.85 3.85
C ARG A 45 -9.22 3.48 2.37
N ARG A 46 -10.26 3.78 1.59
CA ARG A 46 -10.27 3.58 0.16
C ARG A 46 -10.71 4.87 -0.54
N SER A 47 -9.79 5.49 -1.31
CA SER A 47 -10.11 6.70 -2.08
C SER A 47 -10.65 6.39 -3.48
N ALA A 48 -10.43 5.17 -3.97
CA ALA A 48 -10.67 4.73 -5.34
C ALA A 48 -9.67 5.30 -6.36
N SER A 49 -8.56 5.91 -5.89
CA SER A 49 -7.48 6.36 -6.75
C SER A 49 -6.15 5.89 -6.19
N ALA A 50 -5.57 4.85 -6.80
CA ALA A 50 -4.29 4.31 -6.38
C ALA A 50 -3.18 5.36 -6.46
N ALA A 51 -3.14 6.13 -7.54
CA ALA A 51 -2.14 7.17 -7.70
C ALA A 51 -2.22 8.21 -6.58
N LEU A 52 -3.42 8.62 -6.21
CA LEU A 52 -3.63 9.56 -5.12
C LEU A 52 -3.22 8.96 -3.78
N ASP A 53 -3.62 7.72 -3.50
CA ASP A 53 -3.27 7.04 -2.26
C ASP A 53 -1.76 6.89 -2.10
N LEU A 54 -1.05 6.53 -3.18
CA LEU A 54 0.41 6.43 -3.16
C LEU A 54 1.06 7.80 -2.92
N CYS A 55 0.53 8.85 -3.52
CA CYS A 55 1.01 10.22 -3.25
C CYS A 55 0.78 10.61 -1.79
N TYR A 56 -0.30 10.18 -1.18
CA TYR A 56 -0.57 10.43 0.23
C TYR A 56 0.42 9.67 1.15
N VAL A 57 0.86 8.47 0.76
CA VAL A 57 1.95 7.81 1.48
C VAL A 57 3.22 8.66 1.40
N ALA A 58 3.58 9.12 0.21
CA ALA A 58 4.77 9.94 0.01
C ALA A 58 4.71 11.25 0.79
N ALA A 59 3.53 11.83 0.94
CA ALA A 59 3.34 13.09 1.66
C ALA A 59 3.14 12.91 3.18
N GLY A 60 3.13 11.69 3.68
CA GLY A 60 2.96 11.41 5.10
C GLY A 60 1.52 11.54 5.60
N ARG A 61 0.54 11.56 4.71
CA ARG A 61 -0.88 11.69 5.07
C ARG A 61 -1.54 10.36 5.42
N VAL A 62 -1.05 9.27 4.85
CA VAL A 62 -1.34 7.90 5.27
C VAL A 62 -0.02 7.17 5.43
N ASP A 63 -0.04 6.07 6.14
CA ASP A 63 1.20 5.38 6.52
C ASP A 63 1.53 4.22 5.60
N GLY A 64 0.57 3.72 4.85
CA GLY A 64 0.78 2.65 3.89
C GLY A 64 -0.35 2.54 2.90
N PHE A 65 -0.11 1.76 1.85
CA PHE A 65 -1.08 1.45 0.80
C PHE A 65 -0.84 0.04 0.27
N LEU A 66 -1.91 -0.66 -0.05
CA LEU A 66 -1.81 -1.95 -0.73
C LEU A 66 -2.95 -2.14 -1.71
N GLU A 67 -2.65 -2.83 -2.80
CA GLU A 67 -3.64 -3.29 -3.77
C GLU A 67 -3.13 -4.54 -4.49
N TYR A 68 -4.05 -5.46 -4.78
CA TYR A 68 -3.69 -6.77 -5.36
C TYR A 68 -3.14 -6.65 -6.78
N ASN A 69 -3.73 -5.79 -7.61
CA ASN A 69 -3.35 -5.70 -9.02
C ASN A 69 -3.54 -4.28 -9.56
N LEU A 70 -2.44 -3.64 -9.87
CA LEU A 70 -2.41 -2.31 -10.50
C LEU A 70 -1.71 -2.36 -11.84
N LYS A 71 -2.10 -1.45 -12.71
CA LYS A 71 -1.44 -1.25 -14.01
C LYS A 71 -0.24 -0.31 -13.86
N PRO A 72 0.76 -0.39 -14.76
CA PRO A 72 1.95 0.47 -14.65
C PRO A 72 1.66 1.95 -14.51
N TRP A 73 0.67 2.47 -15.23
CA TRP A 73 0.33 3.90 -15.15
C TRP A 73 -0.33 4.29 -13.83
N ASP A 74 -0.76 3.31 -13.01
CA ASP A 74 -1.31 3.60 -11.68
C ASP A 74 -0.22 3.78 -10.63
N TYR A 75 0.96 3.18 -10.81
CA TYR A 75 1.96 3.14 -9.75
C TYR A 75 3.35 3.64 -10.13
N ALA A 76 3.72 3.64 -11.43
CA ALA A 76 5.12 3.82 -11.81
C ALA A 76 5.68 5.17 -11.37
N ALA A 77 4.98 6.27 -11.68
CA ALA A 77 5.46 7.59 -11.29
C ALA A 77 5.43 7.78 -9.77
N ALA A 78 4.36 7.34 -9.12
CA ALA A 78 4.23 7.46 -7.67
C ALA A 78 5.30 6.64 -6.94
N SER A 79 5.73 5.52 -7.50
CA SER A 79 6.80 4.70 -6.95
C SER A 79 8.10 5.50 -6.78
N LEU A 80 8.46 6.29 -7.79
CA LEU A 80 9.66 7.13 -7.71
C LEU A 80 9.50 8.21 -6.64
N ILE A 81 8.31 8.82 -6.55
CA ILE A 81 8.03 9.85 -5.55
C ILE A 81 8.14 9.26 -4.14
N ILE A 82 7.60 8.06 -3.91
CA ILE A 82 7.66 7.40 -2.62
C ILE A 82 9.11 7.11 -2.22
N GLN A 83 9.92 6.62 -3.13
CA GLN A 83 11.32 6.33 -2.85
C GLN A 83 12.10 7.61 -2.51
N GLU A 84 11.86 8.68 -3.26
CA GLU A 84 12.48 9.98 -2.98
C GLU A 84 12.03 10.56 -1.62
N ALA A 85 10.81 10.24 -1.21
CA ALA A 85 10.25 10.71 0.08
C ALA A 85 10.65 9.82 1.27
N GLY A 86 11.44 8.77 1.04
CA GLY A 86 11.93 7.88 2.09
C GLY A 86 11.04 6.69 2.39
N GLY A 87 10.01 6.43 1.59
CA GLY A 87 9.14 5.27 1.75
C GLY A 87 9.64 4.04 1.01
N ARG A 88 8.99 2.91 1.26
CA ARG A 88 9.24 1.67 0.52
C ARG A 88 8.05 1.34 -0.36
N ILE A 89 8.33 0.79 -1.53
CA ILE A 89 7.30 0.26 -2.42
C ILE A 89 7.84 -0.99 -3.11
N THR A 90 7.06 -2.06 -3.03
CA THR A 90 7.40 -3.36 -3.61
C THR A 90 6.15 -4.03 -4.13
N ASP A 91 6.31 -5.19 -4.77
CA ASP A 91 5.18 -6.10 -4.94
C ASP A 91 4.90 -6.84 -3.62
N TRP A 92 3.88 -7.72 -3.62
CA TRP A 92 3.50 -8.44 -2.40
C TRP A 92 4.48 -9.54 -2.00
N THR A 93 5.44 -9.87 -2.86
CA THR A 93 6.51 -10.83 -2.55
C THR A 93 7.81 -10.14 -2.17
N ALA A 94 7.76 -8.84 -1.87
CA ALA A 94 8.88 -8.01 -1.48
C ALA A 94 9.92 -7.79 -2.59
N ASN A 95 9.56 -8.05 -3.83
CA ASN A 95 10.41 -7.75 -4.98
C ASN A 95 10.17 -6.32 -5.47
N PRO A 96 11.15 -5.70 -6.13
CA PRO A 96 10.94 -4.39 -6.74
C PRO A 96 9.79 -4.41 -7.72
N VAL A 97 9.04 -3.30 -7.80
CA VAL A 97 7.95 -3.18 -8.78
C VAL A 97 8.51 -3.21 -10.20
N PRO A 98 7.79 -3.84 -11.15
CA PRO A 98 8.35 -4.09 -12.50
C PRO A 98 8.32 -2.88 -13.43
N TYR A 99 7.50 -1.85 -13.15
CA TYR A 99 7.31 -0.62 -13.92
C TYR A 99 6.64 -0.78 -15.28
N LEU A 100 6.77 -1.93 -15.94
CA LEU A 100 6.24 -2.16 -17.29
C LEU A 100 5.14 -3.23 -17.34
N ALA A 101 4.73 -3.75 -16.20
CA ALA A 101 3.73 -4.81 -16.12
C ALA A 101 2.75 -4.53 -14.98
N ASN A 102 1.59 -5.18 -15.01
CA ASN A 102 0.70 -5.18 -13.85
C ASN A 102 1.40 -5.79 -12.65
N SER A 103 1.11 -5.29 -11.47
CA SER A 103 1.76 -5.75 -10.25
C SER A 103 0.85 -5.59 -9.04
N SER A 104 1.00 -6.48 -8.08
CA SER A 104 0.56 -6.18 -6.73
C SER A 104 1.45 -5.08 -6.15
N ILE A 105 0.90 -4.27 -5.25
CA ILE A 105 1.62 -3.13 -4.68
C ILE A 105 1.48 -3.15 -3.17
N LEU A 106 2.62 -3.02 -2.51
CA LEU A 106 2.71 -2.75 -1.08
C LEU A 106 3.64 -1.57 -0.89
N SER A 107 3.12 -0.51 -0.29
CA SER A 107 3.90 0.68 0.03
C SER A 107 3.66 1.08 1.47
N ALA A 108 4.70 1.50 2.14
CA ALA A 108 4.60 1.94 3.54
C ALA A 108 5.82 2.74 3.94
N THR A 109 5.72 3.41 5.10
CA THR A 109 6.90 3.94 5.76
C THR A 109 7.81 2.79 6.16
N PRO A 110 9.13 2.99 6.24
CA PRO A 110 10.05 1.91 6.62
C PRO A 110 9.70 1.27 7.96
N GLU A 111 9.20 2.06 8.91
CA GLU A 111 8.91 1.62 10.27
C GLU A 111 7.81 0.56 10.34
N ILE A 112 6.83 0.59 9.42
CA ILE A 112 5.70 -0.34 9.46
C ILE A 112 5.63 -1.29 8.26
N TYR A 113 6.54 -1.17 7.30
CA TYR A 113 6.49 -1.98 6.07
C TYR A 113 6.47 -3.48 6.38
N GLU A 114 7.38 -3.96 7.21
CA GLU A 114 7.44 -5.40 7.52
C GLU A 114 6.21 -5.87 8.30
N ARG A 115 5.69 -5.04 9.21
CA ARG A 115 4.46 -5.39 9.94
C ARG A 115 3.27 -5.50 8.98
N LEU A 116 3.12 -4.55 8.07
CA LEU A 116 2.04 -4.58 7.10
C LEU A 116 2.17 -5.80 6.18
N ARG A 117 3.38 -6.14 5.78
CA ARG A 117 3.65 -7.29 4.93
C ARG A 117 3.20 -8.61 5.57
N THR A 118 3.23 -8.72 6.89
CA THR A 118 2.82 -9.96 7.56
C THR A 118 1.36 -10.31 7.36
N PHE A 119 0.51 -9.36 6.99
CA PHE A 119 -0.90 -9.61 6.73
C PHE A 119 -1.17 -10.15 5.32
N LEU A 120 -0.21 -10.05 4.41
CA LEU A 120 -0.40 -10.45 3.02
C LEU A 120 -0.44 -11.97 2.86
N PRO A 121 -1.15 -12.48 1.84
CA PRO A 121 -1.13 -13.91 1.52
C PRO A 121 0.29 -14.37 1.19
N ARG A 122 0.58 -15.60 1.55
CA ARG A 122 1.88 -16.23 1.29
C ARG A 122 1.80 -17.24 0.16
#